data_ce5848145f0e878a1b72dbe9bd9ae6e9
#
_entry.id   ce5848145f0e878a1b72dbe9bd9ae6e9
#
_cell.length_a   1.000
_cell.length_b   1.000
_cell.length_c   1.000
_cell.angle_alpha   90.00
_cell.angle_beta   90.00
_cell.angle_gamma   90.00
#
_symmetry.space_group_name_H-M   'P 1'
#
loop_
_entity.id
_entity.type
_entity.pdbx_description
1 polymer ?
#
loop_
_entity_poly.entity_id
_entity_poly.type
_entity_poly.pdbx_seq_one_letter_code
_entity_poly.pdbx_strand_id
1 'polypeptide(L)'
;MSLTAGLRSLMPHKKNLMTPHTRLLHGTVTLLMLLFAQVNCGAFAADAPYPSRPIRLILPVAAGGGGNVFAQILTPKLQDVLGQPWVIDNRGGAGGNIAMEITAHAAPDGYTVLQAANTYLTVNPHVYKLSFSVEKDLQPVVLLATAPLIMVAHPSVRADNLKEFIALAKQHPGTLNFASSGVGGPLHLAGELFKLRAGINMVHIAYKGGGPAAAAVLSGEAQILFASSATSIPQIKAGKLKAIANATGKRSALMPELPTIAESGFPGFDGSFWYAYLVPARTPAAIVKRLYDESAKALQLPDVQQALARQGLESSVGTPQELAARIGTESATMAKLVKEAGIRGE
;
A
#
# COMPACT_ATOMS: atom_id res chain seq x y z
N MET A 1 -56.69 17.71 76.54
CA MET A 1 -58.13 17.44 76.43
C MET A 1 -58.25 16.55 75.18
N SER A 2 -58.48 15.41 75.41
CA SER A 2 -59.71 14.55 75.42
C SER A 2 -59.70 13.75 74.10
N LEU A 3 -59.41 12.43 74.16
CA LEU A 3 -60.37 11.30 74.07
C LEU A 3 -60.92 11.16 72.61
N THR A 4 -60.84 10.02 71.90
CA THR A 4 -61.38 8.65 72.22
C THR A 4 -60.90 7.72 71.09
N ALA A 5 -60.27 6.62 71.28
CA ALA A 5 -60.88 5.29 71.52
C ALA A 5 -61.54 4.67 70.26
N GLY A 6 -60.93 3.67 69.70
CA GLY A 6 -61.42 2.37 69.50
C GLY A 6 -62.24 2.06 68.24
N LEU A 7 -61.75 1.19 67.42
CA LEU A 7 -62.50 -0.02 67.02
C LEU A 7 -61.55 -0.95 66.20
N ARG A 8 -61.16 -2.02 66.82
CA ARG A 8 -60.63 -3.24 66.16
C ARG A 8 -61.78 -3.87 65.42
N SER A 9 -61.64 -4.11 64.10
CA SER A 9 -62.56 -5.04 63.47
C SER A 9 -61.67 -6.11 62.78
N LEU A 10 -61.96 -7.33 63.25
CA LEU A 10 -61.41 -8.60 62.78
C LEU A 10 -61.67 -8.80 61.33
N MET A 11 -60.59 -9.05 60.54
CA MET A 11 -60.74 -9.77 59.28
C MET A 11 -60.01 -11.11 59.34
N PRO A 12 -60.59 -12.17 58.84
CA PRO A 12 -60.02 -13.53 58.99
C PRO A 12 -58.89 -13.67 57.91
N HIS A 13 -57.73 -14.11 58.42
CA HIS A 13 -56.64 -14.59 57.54
C HIS A 13 -57.09 -15.82 56.75
N LYS A 14 -57.42 -15.69 55.48
CA LYS A 14 -57.49 -16.82 54.57
C LYS A 14 -56.06 -17.32 54.30
N LYS A 15 -55.67 -18.38 55.00
CA LYS A 15 -54.50 -19.16 54.59
C LYS A 15 -54.85 -19.89 53.32
N ASN A 16 -54.32 -19.40 52.15
CA ASN A 16 -54.32 -20.14 50.92
C ASN A 16 -53.40 -21.36 51.11
N LEU A 17 -53.94 -22.49 51.45
CA LEU A 17 -53.28 -23.78 51.37
C LEU A 17 -53.23 -24.18 49.88
N MET A 18 -52.18 -23.83 49.18
CA MET A 18 -51.86 -24.47 47.90
C MET A 18 -51.51 -25.95 48.20
N THR A 19 -52.25 -26.85 47.58
CA THR A 19 -51.96 -28.27 47.67
C THR A 19 -50.63 -28.61 47.00
N PRO A 20 -49.88 -29.65 47.47
CA PRO A 20 -48.54 -29.96 46.90
C PRO A 20 -48.53 -30.18 45.39
N HIS A 21 -49.65 -30.62 44.83
CA HIS A 21 -49.75 -30.81 43.36
C HIS A 21 -49.73 -29.50 42.52
N THR A 22 -50.28 -28.39 43.06
CA THR A 22 -50.23 -27.07 42.38
C THR A 22 -48.84 -26.46 42.40
N ARG A 23 -48.03 -26.72 43.44
CA ARG A 23 -46.62 -26.27 43.50
C ARG A 23 -45.73 -27.02 42.52
N LEU A 24 -45.97 -28.31 42.30
CA LEU A 24 -45.21 -29.09 41.30
C LEU A 24 -45.51 -28.61 39.85
N LEU A 25 -46.77 -28.32 39.53
CA LEU A 25 -47.16 -27.85 38.21
C LEU A 25 -46.57 -26.47 37.88
N HIS A 26 -46.57 -25.55 38.85
CA HIS A 26 -45.97 -24.23 38.64
C HIS A 26 -44.45 -24.28 38.51
N GLY A 27 -43.77 -25.16 39.24
CA GLY A 27 -42.31 -25.37 39.13
C GLY A 27 -41.88 -25.93 37.79
N THR A 28 -42.63 -26.90 37.23
CA THR A 28 -42.36 -27.51 35.95
C THR A 28 -42.63 -26.54 34.79
N VAL A 29 -43.71 -25.75 34.84
CA VAL A 29 -44.01 -24.74 33.84
C VAL A 29 -42.98 -23.61 33.80
N THR A 30 -42.51 -23.16 35.00
CA THR A 30 -41.47 -22.11 35.08
C THR A 30 -40.11 -22.63 34.60
N LEU A 31 -39.77 -23.89 34.89
CA LEU A 31 -38.54 -24.51 34.39
C LEU A 31 -38.55 -24.71 32.86
N LEU A 32 -39.72 -25.10 32.29
CA LEU A 32 -39.88 -25.21 30.84
C LEU A 32 -39.80 -23.85 30.13
N MET A 33 -40.37 -22.79 30.73
CA MET A 33 -40.24 -21.44 30.19
C MET A 33 -38.81 -20.89 30.23
N LEU A 34 -38.04 -21.21 31.25
CA LEU A 34 -36.62 -20.87 31.36
C LEU A 34 -35.76 -21.65 30.36
N LEU A 35 -36.05 -22.91 30.09
CA LEU A 35 -35.38 -23.68 29.03
C LEU A 35 -35.73 -23.16 27.63
N PHE A 36 -36.96 -22.75 27.36
CA PHE A 36 -37.35 -22.16 26.08
C PHE A 36 -36.74 -20.76 25.84
N ALA A 37 -36.47 -19.99 26.91
CA ALA A 37 -35.80 -18.71 26.82
C ALA A 37 -34.30 -18.83 26.44
N GLN A 38 -33.65 -19.93 26.72
CA GLN A 38 -32.24 -20.16 26.37
C GLN A 38 -32.03 -20.65 24.94
N VAL A 39 -33.05 -21.18 24.27
CA VAL A 39 -32.93 -21.70 22.92
C VAL A 39 -33.04 -20.58 21.85
N ASN A 40 -33.55 -19.39 22.19
CA ASN A 40 -33.73 -18.28 21.27
C ASN A 40 -32.62 -17.24 21.26
N CYS A 41 -31.49 -17.43 21.97
CA CYS A 41 -30.36 -16.48 21.97
C CYS A 41 -29.22 -16.87 21.01
N GLY A 42 -29.47 -17.88 20.16
CA GLY A 42 -28.67 -18.12 18.95
C GLY A 42 -29.25 -17.31 17.80
N ALA A 43 -29.33 -16.00 17.94
CA ALA A 43 -29.45 -15.14 16.77
C ALA A 43 -28.24 -15.46 15.90
N PHE A 44 -28.45 -16.22 14.82
CA PHE A 44 -27.55 -16.21 13.67
C PHE A 44 -27.43 -14.74 13.28
N ALA A 45 -26.40 -14.07 13.76
CA ALA A 45 -25.87 -12.94 13.05
C ALA A 45 -25.44 -13.51 11.69
N ALA A 46 -26.37 -13.53 10.74
CA ALA A 46 -26.01 -13.72 9.35
C ALA A 46 -24.94 -12.68 9.10
N ASP A 47 -23.69 -13.13 8.90
CA ASP A 47 -22.60 -12.24 8.59
C ASP A 47 -23.07 -11.34 7.44
N ALA A 48 -23.29 -10.06 7.75
CA ALA A 48 -23.70 -9.11 6.73
C ALA A 48 -22.67 -9.20 5.60
N PRO A 49 -23.13 -9.26 4.34
CA PRO A 49 -22.21 -9.47 3.23
C PRO A 49 -21.12 -8.39 3.25
N TYR A 50 -19.84 -8.82 3.28
CA TYR A 50 -18.72 -7.89 3.23
C TYR A 50 -18.63 -7.21 1.86
N PRO A 51 -18.42 -5.88 1.82
CA PRO A 51 -18.43 -4.91 2.92
C PRO A 51 -19.85 -4.40 3.24
N SER A 52 -20.17 -4.19 4.52
CA SER A 52 -21.44 -3.63 5.01
C SER A 52 -21.33 -2.21 5.56
N ARG A 53 -20.12 -1.64 5.57
CA ARG A 53 -19.80 -0.29 6.04
C ARG A 53 -18.62 0.28 5.26
N PRO A 54 -18.32 1.60 5.37
CA PRO A 54 -17.19 2.22 4.67
C PRO A 54 -15.85 1.54 4.95
N ILE A 55 -15.04 1.40 3.89
CA ILE A 55 -13.67 0.90 3.96
C ILE A 55 -12.71 2.08 4.09
N ARG A 56 -11.83 2.05 5.08
CA ARG A 56 -10.79 3.04 5.29
C ARG A 56 -9.54 2.65 4.50
N LEU A 57 -9.16 3.49 3.52
CA LEU A 57 -7.94 3.34 2.76
C LEU A 57 -6.85 4.23 3.33
N ILE A 58 -5.86 3.64 3.99
CA ILE A 58 -4.74 4.35 4.59
C ILE A 58 -3.63 4.53 3.58
N LEU A 59 -3.13 5.75 3.45
CA LEU A 59 -2.03 6.12 2.56
C LEU A 59 -0.85 6.69 3.36
N PRO A 60 0.38 6.19 3.17
CA PRO A 60 1.58 6.68 3.85
C PRO A 60 2.14 7.98 3.25
N VAL A 61 1.29 8.79 2.64
CA VAL A 61 1.64 10.05 1.96
C VAL A 61 0.69 11.17 2.35
N ALA A 62 1.15 12.40 2.21
CA ALA A 62 0.27 13.57 2.32
C ALA A 62 -0.71 13.62 1.14
N ALA A 63 -1.81 14.35 1.32
CA ALA A 63 -2.76 14.62 0.24
C ALA A 63 -2.06 15.29 -0.95
N GLY A 64 -2.43 14.91 -2.17
CA GLY A 64 -1.82 15.42 -3.42
C GLY A 64 -0.54 14.71 -3.85
N GLY A 65 0.03 13.81 -3.04
CA GLY A 65 1.16 12.96 -3.47
C GLY A 65 0.72 11.91 -4.51
N GLY A 66 1.68 11.31 -5.24
CA GLY A 66 1.39 10.34 -6.30
C GLY A 66 0.53 9.16 -5.87
N GLY A 67 0.74 8.64 -4.65
CA GLY A 67 -0.12 7.59 -4.08
C GLY A 67 -1.55 8.06 -3.84
N ASN A 68 -1.75 9.33 -3.47
CA ASN A 68 -3.09 9.90 -3.31
C ASN A 68 -3.80 10.05 -4.65
N VAL A 69 -3.10 10.50 -5.69
CA VAL A 69 -3.65 10.58 -7.06
C VAL A 69 -4.06 9.20 -7.56
N PHE A 70 -3.22 8.19 -7.34
CA PHE A 70 -3.56 6.80 -7.68
C PHE A 70 -4.83 6.33 -6.96
N ALA A 71 -4.93 6.55 -5.64
CA ALA A 71 -6.11 6.20 -4.86
C ALA A 71 -7.38 6.87 -5.41
N GLN A 72 -7.31 8.15 -5.79
CA GLN A 72 -8.45 8.89 -6.36
C GLN A 72 -8.91 8.33 -7.71
N ILE A 73 -8.05 7.69 -8.48
CA ILE A 73 -8.42 7.02 -9.73
C ILE A 73 -9.21 5.73 -9.44
N LEU A 74 -8.76 4.94 -8.47
CA LEU A 74 -9.26 3.57 -8.26
C LEU A 74 -10.45 3.50 -7.29
N THR A 75 -10.45 4.30 -6.21
CA THR A 75 -11.47 4.21 -5.14
C THR A 75 -12.90 4.43 -5.62
N PRO A 76 -13.24 5.34 -6.57
CA PRO A 76 -14.60 5.47 -7.07
C PRO A 76 -15.11 4.17 -7.71
N LYS A 77 -14.25 3.49 -8.48
CA LYS A 77 -14.61 2.23 -9.14
C LYS A 77 -14.84 1.09 -8.13
N LEU A 78 -14.01 1.04 -7.09
CA LEU A 78 -14.19 0.08 -6.01
C LEU A 78 -15.45 0.37 -5.19
N GLN A 79 -15.78 1.64 -4.97
CA GLN A 79 -17.03 2.04 -4.33
C GLN A 79 -18.25 1.58 -5.13
N ASP A 80 -18.24 1.76 -6.45
CA ASP A 80 -19.35 1.37 -7.33
C ASP A 80 -19.61 -0.14 -7.27
N VAL A 81 -18.56 -0.98 -7.29
CA VAL A 81 -18.70 -2.44 -7.32
C VAL A 81 -18.88 -3.07 -5.94
N LEU A 82 -18.35 -2.47 -4.90
CA LEU A 82 -18.46 -2.97 -3.52
C LEU A 82 -19.66 -2.39 -2.77
N GLY A 83 -20.29 -1.33 -3.30
CA GLY A 83 -21.48 -0.71 -2.73
C GLY A 83 -21.22 0.04 -1.41
N GLN A 84 -19.97 0.28 -1.06
CA GLN A 84 -19.58 0.98 0.17
C GLN A 84 -18.51 2.02 -0.11
N PRO A 85 -18.56 3.19 0.57
CA PRO A 85 -17.55 4.24 0.41
C PRO A 85 -16.14 3.76 0.76
N TRP A 86 -15.16 4.19 -0.04
CA TRP A 86 -13.74 4.09 0.27
C TRP A 86 -13.24 5.44 0.75
N VAL A 87 -12.93 5.52 2.04
CA VAL A 87 -12.50 6.77 2.70
C VAL A 87 -10.98 6.83 2.69
N ILE A 88 -10.43 7.74 1.88
CA ILE A 88 -8.98 7.97 1.81
C ILE A 88 -8.54 8.70 3.09
N ASP A 89 -7.60 8.09 3.82
CA ASP A 89 -7.01 8.61 5.04
C ASP A 89 -5.48 8.73 4.87
N ASN A 90 -5.03 9.95 4.61
CA ASN A 90 -3.63 10.27 4.43
C ASN A 90 -2.89 10.35 5.77
N ARG A 91 -1.95 9.43 6.01
CA ARG A 91 -1.12 9.32 7.23
C ARG A 91 0.36 9.38 6.86
N GLY A 92 0.78 10.52 6.32
CA GLY A 92 2.19 10.79 6.04
C GLY A 92 3.01 10.96 7.32
N GLY A 93 4.34 10.92 7.17
CA GLY A 93 5.30 11.11 8.26
C GLY A 93 6.09 9.85 8.60
N ALA A 94 7.24 10.03 9.26
CA ALA A 94 8.18 8.97 9.65
C ALA A 94 8.49 7.98 8.49
N GLY A 95 8.74 8.50 7.28
CA GLY A 95 8.98 7.66 6.10
C GLY A 95 7.79 6.76 5.71
N GLY A 96 6.54 7.09 6.09
CA GLY A 96 5.35 6.27 5.83
C GLY A 96 5.05 5.22 6.92
N ASN A 97 5.92 5.08 7.91
CA ASN A 97 5.80 4.05 8.96
C ASN A 97 4.53 4.21 9.80
N ILE A 98 4.05 5.46 10.02
CA ILE A 98 2.81 5.72 10.76
C ILE A 98 1.61 5.01 10.12
N ALA A 99 1.47 5.11 8.80
CA ALA A 99 0.37 4.47 8.07
C ALA A 99 0.45 2.94 8.14
N MET A 100 1.65 2.39 8.00
CA MET A 100 1.88 0.95 8.08
C MET A 100 1.58 0.41 9.49
N GLU A 101 2.03 1.10 10.54
CA GLU A 101 1.79 0.73 11.93
C GLU A 101 0.30 0.75 12.28
N ILE A 102 -0.43 1.80 11.88
CA ILE A 102 -1.89 1.89 12.06
C ILE A 102 -2.56 0.67 11.42
N THR A 103 -2.13 0.28 10.22
CA THR A 103 -2.72 -0.87 9.52
C THR A 103 -2.33 -2.19 10.19
N ALA A 104 -1.06 -2.38 10.56
CA ALA A 104 -0.58 -3.60 11.20
C ALA A 104 -1.32 -3.93 12.50
N HIS A 105 -1.73 -2.90 13.25
CA HIS A 105 -2.46 -3.04 14.51
C HIS A 105 -3.99 -2.90 14.39
N ALA A 106 -4.52 -2.73 13.18
CA ALA A 106 -5.96 -2.66 12.96
C ALA A 106 -6.63 -4.03 13.09
N ALA A 107 -7.96 -4.04 13.28
CA ALA A 107 -8.73 -5.27 13.27
C ALA A 107 -8.63 -5.97 11.91
N PRO A 108 -8.44 -7.31 11.88
CA PRO A 108 -8.31 -8.07 10.64
C PRO A 108 -9.68 -8.39 10.02
N ASP A 109 -10.52 -7.39 9.84
CA ASP A 109 -11.90 -7.47 9.38
C ASP A 109 -12.12 -6.93 7.95
N GLY A 110 -11.03 -6.50 7.30
CA GLY A 110 -11.03 -6.01 5.92
C GLY A 110 -11.47 -4.55 5.76
N TYR A 111 -11.84 -3.85 6.83
CA TYR A 111 -12.27 -2.44 6.75
C TYR A 111 -11.12 -1.43 6.89
N THR A 112 -9.91 -1.91 7.10
CA THR A 112 -8.69 -1.11 7.03
C THR A 112 -7.80 -1.70 5.95
N VAL A 113 -7.57 -0.94 4.88
CA VAL A 113 -6.71 -1.30 3.75
C VAL A 113 -5.58 -0.31 3.67
N LEU A 114 -4.35 -0.78 3.52
CA LEU A 114 -3.17 0.02 3.27
C LEU A 114 -2.89 0.06 1.76
N GLN A 115 -2.75 1.24 1.19
CA GLN A 115 -2.10 1.41 -0.11
C GLN A 115 -0.64 1.77 0.13
N ALA A 116 0.25 0.86 -0.16
CA ALA A 116 1.68 1.08 0.02
C ALA A 116 2.44 1.05 -1.30
N ALA A 117 3.51 1.81 -1.34
CA ALA A 117 4.55 1.67 -2.34
C ALA A 117 5.58 0.63 -1.89
N ASN A 118 6.31 0.03 -2.84
CA ASN A 118 7.34 -0.97 -2.54
C ASN A 118 8.37 -0.47 -1.51
N THR A 119 8.80 0.78 -1.59
CA THR A 119 9.83 1.33 -0.71
C THR A 119 9.46 1.23 0.78
N TYR A 120 8.19 1.43 1.12
CA TYR A 120 7.71 1.27 2.49
C TYR A 120 7.82 -0.18 2.99
N LEU A 121 7.60 -1.14 2.09
CA LEU A 121 7.55 -2.57 2.40
C LEU A 121 8.92 -3.23 2.39
N THR A 122 9.83 -2.77 1.50
CA THR A 122 11.08 -3.46 1.20
C THR A 122 12.33 -2.71 1.64
N VAL A 123 12.24 -1.40 1.92
CA VAL A 123 13.37 -0.56 2.37
C VAL A 123 13.24 -0.19 3.84
N ASN A 124 12.06 0.29 4.27
CA ASN A 124 11.88 0.77 5.63
C ASN A 124 12.26 -0.25 6.71
N PRO A 125 12.00 -1.57 6.57
CA PRO A 125 12.45 -2.56 7.55
C PRO A 125 13.97 -2.60 7.77
N HIS A 126 14.76 -2.06 6.83
CA HIS A 126 16.22 -2.06 6.88
C HIS A 126 16.82 -0.72 7.30
N VAL A 127 16.03 0.35 7.31
CA VAL A 127 16.49 1.71 7.65
C VAL A 127 15.86 2.27 8.92
N TYR A 128 14.70 1.74 9.35
CA TYR A 128 14.00 2.17 10.55
C TYR A 128 13.82 1.02 11.53
N LYS A 129 13.77 1.35 12.82
CA LYS A 129 13.32 0.41 13.86
C LYS A 129 11.80 0.44 13.91
N LEU A 130 11.16 -0.55 13.29
CA LEU A 130 9.71 -0.67 13.25
C LEU A 130 9.18 -1.36 14.51
N SER A 131 7.98 -0.97 14.96
CA SER A 131 7.21 -1.63 16.04
C SER A 131 6.41 -2.84 15.55
N PHE A 132 6.42 -3.11 14.24
CA PHE A 132 5.70 -4.19 13.57
C PHE A 132 6.61 -4.85 12.52
N SER A 133 6.18 -6.00 12.01
CA SER A 133 6.84 -6.73 10.91
C SER A 133 5.99 -6.68 9.65
N VAL A 134 6.55 -6.22 8.54
CA VAL A 134 5.85 -6.22 7.24
C VAL A 134 5.37 -7.63 6.88
N GLU A 135 6.21 -8.65 7.08
CA GLU A 135 5.89 -10.03 6.69
C GLU A 135 4.89 -10.72 7.63
N LYS A 136 4.88 -10.36 8.93
CA LYS A 136 4.07 -11.05 9.94
C LYS A 136 2.76 -10.35 10.23
N ASP A 137 2.73 -9.00 10.15
CA ASP A 137 1.62 -8.19 10.62
C ASP A 137 0.81 -7.56 9.48
N LEU A 138 1.31 -7.65 8.23
CA LEU A 138 0.60 -7.21 7.03
C LEU A 138 0.41 -8.39 6.07
N GLN A 139 -0.77 -8.46 5.44
CA GLN A 139 -1.14 -9.48 4.47
C GLN A 139 -1.32 -8.84 3.09
N PRO A 140 -0.57 -9.27 2.06
CA PRO A 140 -0.76 -8.83 0.69
C PRO A 140 -2.15 -9.15 0.14
N VAL A 141 -2.73 -8.21 -0.62
CA VAL A 141 -4.02 -8.37 -1.31
C VAL A 141 -3.82 -8.39 -2.82
N VAL A 142 -3.22 -7.33 -3.37
CA VAL A 142 -3.08 -7.19 -4.83
C VAL A 142 -1.94 -6.23 -5.16
N LEU A 143 -1.13 -6.58 -6.16
CA LEU A 143 -0.29 -5.63 -6.86
C LEU A 143 -1.19 -4.81 -7.79
N LEU A 144 -1.09 -3.49 -7.73
CA LEU A 144 -2.03 -2.58 -8.39
C LEU A 144 -1.50 -1.99 -9.68
N ALA A 145 -0.35 -1.37 -9.60
CA ALA A 145 0.28 -0.67 -10.70
C ALA A 145 1.79 -0.59 -10.53
N THR A 146 2.48 -0.53 -11.64
CA THR A 146 3.92 -0.27 -11.72
C THR A 146 4.14 1.10 -12.31
N ALA A 147 5.09 1.85 -11.76
CA ALA A 147 5.57 3.09 -12.33
C ALA A 147 6.90 2.82 -13.02
N PRO A 148 6.93 2.71 -14.34
CA PRO A 148 8.16 2.53 -15.07
C PRO A 148 9.09 3.72 -14.89
N LEU A 149 10.34 3.46 -14.57
CA LEU A 149 11.39 4.46 -14.54
C LEU A 149 12.25 4.33 -15.80
N ILE A 150 12.61 5.47 -16.35
CA ILE A 150 13.56 5.58 -17.48
C ILE A 150 14.80 6.26 -16.94
N MET A 151 15.97 5.66 -17.17
CA MET A 151 17.23 6.34 -16.97
C MET A 151 17.40 7.35 -18.08
N VAL A 152 17.36 8.63 -17.75
CA VAL A 152 17.54 9.74 -18.69
C VAL A 152 18.79 10.52 -18.37
N ALA A 153 19.38 11.12 -19.41
CA ALA A 153 20.55 11.97 -19.28
C ALA A 153 20.31 13.35 -19.94
N HIS A 154 20.97 14.37 -19.39
CA HIS A 154 21.08 15.66 -20.06
C HIS A 154 21.82 15.51 -21.41
N PRO A 155 21.49 16.26 -22.48
CA PRO A 155 22.14 16.15 -23.79
C PRO A 155 23.65 16.33 -23.79
N SER A 156 24.22 17.04 -22.81
CA SER A 156 25.68 17.21 -22.65
C SER A 156 26.43 15.93 -22.30
N VAL A 157 25.72 14.90 -21.80
CA VAL A 157 26.33 13.60 -21.49
C VAL A 157 26.68 12.90 -22.81
N ARG A 158 27.96 12.60 -23.02
CA ARG A 158 28.48 11.96 -24.23
C ARG A 158 28.27 10.45 -24.20
N ALA A 159 27.01 10.04 -24.14
CA ALA A 159 26.57 8.66 -24.22
C ALA A 159 25.13 8.63 -24.77
N ASP A 160 24.84 7.71 -25.67
CA ASP A 160 23.54 7.55 -26.30
C ASP A 160 22.87 6.22 -25.94
N ASN A 161 23.58 5.35 -25.20
CA ASN A 161 23.08 4.07 -24.70
C ASN A 161 23.78 3.70 -23.38
N LEU A 162 23.26 2.65 -22.72
CA LEU A 162 23.74 2.23 -21.41
C LEU A 162 25.22 1.80 -21.41
N LYS A 163 25.70 1.12 -22.46
CA LYS A 163 27.08 0.67 -22.57
C LYS A 163 28.07 1.85 -22.62
N GLU A 164 27.76 2.84 -23.43
CA GLU A 164 28.57 4.07 -23.54
C GLU A 164 28.53 4.85 -22.22
N PHE A 165 27.34 4.94 -21.60
CA PHE A 165 27.20 5.61 -20.30
C PHE A 165 28.07 4.97 -19.22
N ILE A 166 28.05 3.63 -19.11
CA ILE A 166 28.89 2.91 -18.13
C ILE A 166 30.37 3.13 -18.39
N ALA A 167 30.80 3.10 -19.68
CA ALA A 167 32.18 3.39 -20.05
C ALA A 167 32.59 4.79 -19.62
N LEU A 168 31.76 5.79 -19.91
CA LEU A 168 31.99 7.19 -19.50
C LEU A 168 32.08 7.32 -17.95
N ALA A 169 31.15 6.72 -17.21
CA ALA A 169 31.16 6.79 -15.75
C ALA A 169 32.38 6.09 -15.11
N LYS A 170 32.87 5.02 -15.72
CA LYS A 170 34.11 4.33 -15.28
C LYS A 170 35.37 5.12 -15.61
N GLN A 171 35.40 5.86 -16.71
CA GLN A 171 36.52 6.75 -17.06
C GLN A 171 36.59 7.99 -16.16
N HIS A 172 35.44 8.46 -15.66
CA HIS A 172 35.33 9.67 -14.85
C HIS A 172 34.57 9.41 -13.54
N PRO A 173 35.11 8.60 -12.63
CA PRO A 173 34.42 8.23 -11.40
C PRO A 173 34.13 9.46 -10.51
N GLY A 174 32.89 9.57 -10.01
CA GLY A 174 32.45 10.66 -9.15
C GLY A 174 32.25 12.02 -9.80
N THR A 175 32.31 12.11 -11.14
CA THR A 175 32.09 13.38 -11.85
C THR A 175 30.65 13.56 -12.36
N LEU A 176 29.89 12.47 -12.47
CA LEU A 176 28.50 12.51 -12.90
C LEU A 176 27.59 12.62 -11.68
N ASN A 177 26.68 13.59 -11.72
CA ASN A 177 25.68 13.78 -10.70
C ASN A 177 24.36 13.14 -11.13
N PHE A 178 23.74 12.36 -10.23
CA PHE A 178 22.38 11.90 -10.47
C PHE A 178 21.41 12.54 -9.46
N ALA A 179 20.31 13.08 -10.02
CA ALA A 179 19.24 13.71 -9.26
C ALA A 179 18.25 12.67 -8.73
N SER A 180 17.64 12.94 -7.58
CA SER A 180 16.51 12.14 -7.06
C SER A 180 15.45 12.98 -6.38
N SER A 181 14.32 12.36 -6.06
CA SER A 181 13.20 12.99 -5.34
C SER A 181 13.43 13.09 -3.82
N GLY A 182 14.60 12.75 -3.33
CA GLY A 182 14.97 12.72 -1.92
C GLY A 182 15.65 11.41 -1.52
N VAL A 183 16.35 11.43 -0.38
CA VAL A 183 17.04 10.25 0.16
C VAL A 183 16.01 9.15 0.49
N GLY A 184 16.33 7.89 0.14
CA GLY A 184 15.44 6.73 0.35
C GLY A 184 14.23 6.67 -0.58
N GLY A 185 14.00 7.69 -1.42
CA GLY A 185 12.91 7.67 -2.40
C GLY A 185 13.20 6.75 -3.59
N PRO A 186 12.17 6.38 -4.39
CA PRO A 186 12.32 5.39 -5.47
C PRO A 186 13.35 5.79 -6.53
N LEU A 187 13.47 7.07 -6.87
CA LEU A 187 14.45 7.55 -7.86
C LEU A 187 15.89 7.44 -7.33
N HIS A 188 16.09 7.66 -6.02
CA HIS A 188 17.36 7.46 -5.35
C HIS A 188 17.75 5.99 -5.34
N LEU A 189 16.84 5.13 -4.92
CA LEU A 189 17.08 3.68 -4.81
C LEU A 189 17.39 3.05 -6.16
N ALA A 190 16.70 3.45 -7.23
CA ALA A 190 17.01 3.01 -8.59
C ALA A 190 18.43 3.43 -9.02
N GLY A 191 18.83 4.66 -8.69
CA GLY A 191 20.19 5.15 -8.95
C GLY A 191 21.26 4.39 -8.16
N GLU A 192 21.08 4.19 -6.88
CA GLU A 192 22.03 3.45 -6.03
C GLU A 192 22.11 1.97 -6.42
N LEU A 193 20.96 1.34 -6.74
CA LEU A 193 20.94 -0.03 -7.26
C LEU A 193 21.73 -0.14 -8.57
N PHE A 194 21.58 0.83 -9.46
CA PHE A 194 22.32 0.85 -10.70
C PHE A 194 23.84 1.07 -10.48
N LYS A 195 24.22 2.02 -9.62
CA LYS A 195 25.62 2.22 -9.24
C LYS A 195 26.28 0.94 -8.75
N LEU A 196 25.58 0.26 -7.82
CA LEU A 196 26.04 -1.00 -7.24
C LEU A 196 26.21 -2.08 -8.30
N ARG A 197 25.17 -2.30 -9.14
CA ARG A 197 25.16 -3.35 -10.15
C ARG A 197 26.15 -3.13 -11.29
N ALA A 198 26.36 -1.87 -11.69
CA ALA A 198 27.26 -1.48 -12.76
C ALA A 198 28.72 -1.27 -12.29
N GLY A 199 28.94 -1.22 -10.96
CA GLY A 199 30.27 -0.94 -10.38
C GLY A 199 30.79 0.43 -10.80
N ILE A 200 29.94 1.47 -10.77
CA ILE A 200 30.26 2.86 -11.13
C ILE A 200 30.06 3.80 -9.95
N ASN A 201 30.76 4.94 -9.99
CA ASN A 201 30.60 5.98 -9.00
C ASN A 201 29.94 7.21 -9.60
N MET A 202 28.76 7.59 -9.07
CA MET A 202 28.03 8.83 -9.34
C MET A 202 27.71 9.53 -8.03
N VAL A 203 27.67 10.85 -8.03
CA VAL A 203 27.29 11.65 -6.86
C VAL A 203 25.78 11.82 -6.83
N HIS A 204 25.16 11.48 -5.69
CA HIS A 204 23.72 11.68 -5.49
C HIS A 204 23.42 13.14 -5.08
N ILE A 205 22.44 13.75 -5.73
CA ILE A 205 21.88 15.07 -5.36
C ILE A 205 20.38 14.90 -5.10
N ALA A 206 20.00 15.13 -3.84
CA ALA A 206 18.61 15.01 -3.38
C ALA A 206 17.84 16.32 -3.59
N TYR A 207 16.69 16.24 -4.24
CA TYR A 207 15.75 17.35 -4.42
C TYR A 207 14.44 17.08 -3.65
N LYS A 208 13.62 18.13 -3.48
CA LYS A 208 12.30 18.04 -2.82
C LYS A 208 11.22 17.55 -3.81
N GLY A 209 11.38 16.31 -4.33
CA GLY A 209 10.45 15.68 -5.24
C GLY A 209 10.96 15.49 -6.68
N GLY A 210 10.23 14.71 -7.47
CA GLY A 210 10.60 14.34 -8.83
C GLY A 210 10.60 15.51 -9.83
N GLY A 211 9.70 16.49 -9.65
CA GLY A 211 9.64 17.69 -10.50
C GLY A 211 10.91 18.54 -10.44
N PRO A 212 11.35 18.99 -9.23
CA PRO A 212 12.62 19.69 -9.05
C PRO A 212 13.83 18.88 -9.52
N ALA A 213 13.86 17.56 -9.30
CA ALA A 213 14.92 16.70 -9.80
C ALA A 213 14.98 16.68 -11.35
N ALA A 214 13.83 16.61 -12.00
CA ALA A 214 13.75 16.68 -13.47
C ALA A 214 14.19 18.06 -14.00
N ALA A 215 13.81 19.15 -13.34
CA ALA A 215 14.23 20.49 -13.69
C ALA A 215 15.76 20.66 -13.61
N ALA A 216 16.40 20.11 -12.58
CA ALA A 216 17.85 20.13 -12.41
C ALA A 216 18.58 19.39 -13.56
N VAL A 217 18.03 18.27 -14.05
CA VAL A 217 18.62 17.57 -15.19
C VAL A 217 18.34 18.30 -16.50
N LEU A 218 17.16 18.89 -16.67
CA LEU A 218 16.84 19.71 -17.85
C LEU A 218 17.72 20.96 -17.98
N SER A 219 18.17 21.53 -16.86
CA SER A 219 19.10 22.68 -16.83
C SER A 219 20.58 22.29 -16.94
N GLY A 220 20.90 20.98 -16.82
CA GLY A 220 22.29 20.50 -16.79
C GLY A 220 22.99 20.59 -15.45
N GLU A 221 22.31 21.03 -14.39
CA GLU A 221 22.83 21.06 -13.00
C GLU A 221 23.16 19.63 -12.51
N ALA A 222 22.31 18.68 -12.83
CA ALA A 222 22.60 17.26 -12.70
C ALA A 222 22.59 16.58 -14.05
N GLN A 223 23.33 15.48 -14.21
CA GLN A 223 23.50 14.83 -15.50
C GLN A 223 22.48 13.71 -15.72
N ILE A 224 22.04 13.04 -14.68
CA ILE A 224 21.26 11.80 -14.75
C ILE A 224 20.05 11.86 -13.83
N LEU A 225 18.96 11.20 -14.27
CA LEU A 225 17.77 10.96 -13.45
C LEU A 225 17.15 9.61 -13.81
N PHE A 226 16.72 8.87 -12.83
CA PHE A 226 15.79 7.76 -13.01
C PHE A 226 14.36 8.33 -12.92
N ALA A 227 13.84 8.80 -14.03
CA ALA A 227 12.60 9.56 -14.10
C ALA A 227 11.38 8.67 -14.32
N SER A 228 10.21 9.08 -13.83
CA SER A 228 8.97 8.43 -14.23
C SER A 228 8.72 8.65 -15.74
N SER A 229 8.13 7.65 -16.39
CA SER A 229 7.81 7.70 -17.82
C SER A 229 6.93 8.90 -18.16
N ALA A 230 5.96 9.27 -17.30
CA ALA A 230 5.08 10.41 -17.55
C ALA A 230 5.83 11.75 -17.68
N THR A 231 6.85 11.95 -16.84
CA THR A 231 7.61 13.21 -16.85
C THR A 231 8.72 13.22 -17.88
N SER A 232 9.31 12.08 -18.19
CA SER A 232 10.49 11.99 -19.08
C SER A 232 10.14 11.85 -20.55
N ILE A 233 9.12 11.08 -20.93
CA ILE A 233 8.79 10.84 -22.35
C ILE A 233 8.54 12.12 -23.14
N PRO A 234 7.76 13.10 -22.65
CA PRO A 234 7.59 14.37 -23.37
C PRO A 234 8.90 15.12 -23.58
N GLN A 235 9.82 15.08 -22.62
CA GLN A 235 11.12 15.75 -22.71
C GLN A 235 12.09 15.02 -23.66
N ILE A 236 12.02 13.69 -23.69
CA ILE A 236 12.77 12.86 -24.64
C ILE A 236 12.31 13.16 -26.06
N LYS A 237 10.99 13.16 -26.31
CA LYS A 237 10.41 13.48 -27.64
C LYS A 237 10.72 14.90 -28.09
N ALA A 238 10.87 15.83 -27.13
CA ALA A 238 11.29 17.21 -27.44
C ALA A 238 12.81 17.37 -27.55
N GLY A 239 13.60 16.30 -27.46
CA GLY A 239 15.07 16.33 -27.54
C GLY A 239 15.77 17.03 -26.38
N LYS A 240 15.04 17.33 -25.31
CA LYS A 240 15.57 17.98 -24.11
C LYS A 240 16.25 17.01 -23.12
N LEU A 241 15.95 15.70 -23.22
CA LEU A 241 16.60 14.62 -22.50
C LEU A 241 16.92 13.49 -23.46
N LYS A 242 17.99 12.74 -23.18
CA LYS A 242 18.33 11.47 -23.83
C LYS A 242 17.78 10.31 -23.03
N ALA A 243 17.11 9.34 -23.66
CA ALA A 243 16.75 8.08 -23.04
C ALA A 243 17.95 7.13 -23.09
N ILE A 244 18.46 6.68 -21.95
CA ILE A 244 19.63 5.80 -21.87
C ILE A 244 19.22 4.33 -21.76
N ALA A 245 18.28 4.01 -20.88
CA ALA A 245 17.73 2.65 -20.71
C ALA A 245 16.42 2.69 -19.94
N ASN A 246 15.60 1.66 -20.14
CA ASN A 246 14.45 1.41 -19.31
C ASN A 246 14.91 0.75 -17.99
N ALA A 247 14.56 1.33 -16.85
CA ALA A 247 15.02 0.85 -15.53
C ALA A 247 14.07 -0.17 -14.89
N THR A 248 13.15 -0.75 -15.66
CA THR A 248 12.21 -1.79 -15.23
C THR A 248 12.70 -3.18 -15.61
N GLY A 249 12.17 -4.22 -14.94
CA GLY A 249 12.50 -5.62 -15.24
C GLY A 249 12.01 -6.09 -16.62
N LYS A 250 11.04 -5.39 -17.23
CA LYS A 250 10.51 -5.61 -18.59
C LYS A 250 10.44 -4.28 -19.33
N ARG A 251 10.44 -4.31 -20.65
CA ARG A 251 10.24 -3.09 -21.45
C ARG A 251 8.89 -2.46 -21.16
N SER A 252 8.88 -1.16 -21.00
CA SER A 252 7.64 -0.39 -20.85
C SER A 252 6.85 -0.36 -22.15
N ALA A 253 5.53 -0.52 -22.08
CA ALA A 253 4.65 -0.33 -23.23
C ALA A 253 4.66 1.11 -23.75
N LEU A 254 5.11 2.07 -22.96
CA LEU A 254 5.20 3.48 -23.33
C LEU A 254 6.45 3.79 -24.18
N MET A 255 7.50 2.93 -24.12
CA MET A 255 8.73 3.02 -24.92
C MET A 255 9.28 1.59 -25.21
N PRO A 256 8.60 0.81 -26.05
CA PRO A 256 8.96 -0.59 -26.30
C PRO A 256 10.29 -0.75 -27.04
N GLU A 257 10.73 0.29 -27.75
CA GLU A 257 12.01 0.32 -28.46
C GLU A 257 13.22 0.49 -27.52
N LEU A 258 13.02 1.05 -26.30
CA LEU A 258 14.11 1.31 -25.37
C LEU A 258 14.47 0.03 -24.59
N PRO A 259 15.71 -0.50 -24.73
CA PRO A 259 16.14 -1.68 -23.99
C PRO A 259 16.12 -1.46 -22.49
N THR A 260 15.87 -2.53 -21.74
CA THR A 260 15.98 -2.48 -20.27
C THR A 260 17.44 -2.55 -19.82
N ILE A 261 17.72 -2.09 -18.61
CA ILE A 261 19.02 -2.29 -17.95
C ILE A 261 19.29 -3.79 -17.82
N ALA A 262 18.27 -4.61 -17.53
CA ALA A 262 18.38 -6.06 -17.45
C ALA A 262 18.85 -6.70 -18.77
N GLU A 263 18.25 -6.31 -19.90
CA GLU A 263 18.64 -6.75 -21.26
C GLU A 263 20.04 -6.27 -21.65
N SER A 264 20.50 -5.16 -21.07
CA SER A 264 21.77 -4.52 -21.37
C SER A 264 22.95 -5.05 -20.54
N GLY A 265 22.84 -6.27 -19.98
CA GLY A 265 23.91 -6.96 -19.27
C GLY A 265 23.77 -7.03 -17.75
N PHE A 266 22.62 -6.64 -17.17
CA PHE A 266 22.37 -6.68 -15.73
C PHE A 266 21.13 -7.53 -15.41
N PRO A 267 21.14 -8.85 -15.66
CA PRO A 267 19.98 -9.69 -15.51
C PRO A 267 19.40 -9.57 -14.09
N GLY A 268 18.05 -9.49 -14.01
CA GLY A 268 17.33 -9.30 -12.75
C GLY A 268 17.36 -7.88 -12.20
N PHE A 269 17.89 -6.89 -12.94
CA PHE A 269 17.73 -5.49 -12.58
C PHE A 269 16.26 -5.08 -12.72
N ASP A 270 15.66 -4.58 -11.66
CA ASP A 270 14.35 -3.94 -11.66
C ASP A 270 14.36 -2.79 -10.65
N GLY A 271 14.44 -1.56 -11.15
CA GLY A 271 14.35 -0.33 -10.39
C GLY A 271 12.94 0.24 -10.38
N SER A 272 11.93 -0.52 -10.79
CA SER A 272 10.56 -0.04 -10.87
C SER A 272 9.99 0.28 -9.49
N PHE A 273 9.08 1.23 -9.50
CA PHE A 273 8.27 1.61 -8.37
C PHE A 273 6.87 1.03 -8.58
N TRP A 274 6.25 0.47 -7.52
CA TRP A 274 4.92 -0.11 -7.63
C TRP A 274 4.07 0.17 -6.40
N TYR A 275 2.75 0.09 -6.59
CA TYR A 275 1.75 0.19 -5.54
C TYR A 275 1.05 -1.12 -5.32
N ALA A 276 0.67 -1.39 -4.07
CA ALA A 276 -0.10 -2.56 -3.68
C ALA A 276 -1.12 -2.22 -2.60
N TYR A 277 -2.15 -3.07 -2.48
CA TYR A 277 -2.99 -3.12 -1.30
C TYR A 277 -2.55 -4.23 -0.36
N LEU A 278 -2.53 -3.89 0.92
CA LEU A 278 -2.31 -4.81 2.03
C LEU A 278 -3.40 -4.59 3.07
N VAL A 279 -3.61 -5.61 3.90
CA VAL A 279 -4.54 -5.59 5.04
C VAL A 279 -3.82 -6.10 6.28
N PRO A 280 -4.37 -5.95 7.50
CA PRO A 280 -3.83 -6.59 8.70
C PRO A 280 -3.67 -8.09 8.49
N ALA A 281 -2.61 -8.67 9.02
CA ALA A 281 -2.44 -10.12 9.03
C ALA A 281 -3.67 -10.82 9.64
N ARG A 282 -3.96 -12.04 9.19
CA ARG A 282 -5.12 -12.84 9.61
C ARG A 282 -6.48 -12.30 9.15
N THR A 283 -6.51 -11.34 8.23
CA THR A 283 -7.77 -10.98 7.55
C THR A 283 -8.31 -12.23 6.83
N PRO A 284 -9.60 -12.59 6.99
CA PRO A 284 -10.17 -13.79 6.40
C PRO A 284 -9.94 -13.90 4.90
N ALA A 285 -9.60 -15.10 4.43
CA ALA A 285 -9.26 -15.34 3.02
C ALA A 285 -10.38 -14.92 2.04
N ALA A 286 -11.65 -15.08 2.42
CA ALA A 286 -12.79 -14.65 1.62
C ALA A 286 -12.81 -13.13 1.39
N ILE A 287 -12.44 -12.35 2.42
CA ILE A 287 -12.33 -10.88 2.35
C ILE A 287 -11.17 -10.48 1.44
N VAL A 288 -10.00 -11.09 1.64
CA VAL A 288 -8.82 -10.83 0.79
C VAL A 288 -9.13 -11.15 -0.67
N LYS A 289 -9.78 -12.29 -0.92
CA LYS A 289 -10.21 -12.67 -2.27
C LYS A 289 -11.19 -11.66 -2.88
N ARG A 290 -12.17 -11.18 -2.10
CA ARG A 290 -13.13 -10.18 -2.57
C ARG A 290 -12.44 -8.86 -2.93
N LEU A 291 -11.54 -8.38 -2.07
CA LEU A 291 -10.76 -7.16 -2.33
C LEU A 291 -9.86 -7.32 -3.56
N TYR A 292 -9.21 -8.48 -3.71
CA TYR A 292 -8.39 -8.80 -4.87
C TYR A 292 -9.23 -8.80 -6.16
N ASP A 293 -10.31 -9.59 -6.20
CA ASP A 293 -11.12 -9.77 -7.41
C ASP A 293 -11.67 -8.43 -7.92
N GLU A 294 -12.20 -7.58 -7.03
CA GLU A 294 -12.78 -6.30 -7.43
C GLU A 294 -11.72 -5.27 -7.81
N SER A 295 -10.57 -5.28 -7.13
CA SER A 295 -9.44 -4.43 -7.52
C SER A 295 -8.89 -4.84 -8.90
N ALA A 296 -8.74 -6.14 -9.15
CA ALA A 296 -8.28 -6.65 -10.44
C ALA A 296 -9.22 -6.28 -11.59
N LYS A 297 -10.54 -6.39 -11.38
CA LYS A 297 -11.54 -5.97 -12.38
C LYS A 297 -11.48 -4.46 -12.62
N ALA A 298 -11.42 -3.65 -11.55
CA ALA A 298 -11.37 -2.20 -11.67
C ALA A 298 -10.13 -1.72 -12.44
N LEU A 299 -8.98 -2.35 -12.23
CA LEU A 299 -7.74 -2.04 -12.95
C LEU A 299 -7.76 -2.40 -14.44
N GLN A 300 -8.68 -3.26 -14.87
CA GLN A 300 -8.86 -3.62 -16.28
C GLN A 300 -9.81 -2.68 -17.02
N LEU A 301 -10.52 -1.79 -16.34
CA LEU A 301 -11.41 -0.82 -16.96
C LEU A 301 -10.62 0.15 -17.86
N PRO A 302 -11.05 0.38 -19.11
CA PRO A 302 -10.30 1.23 -20.05
C PRO A 302 -10.08 2.67 -19.57
N ASP A 303 -11.04 3.24 -18.87
CA ASP A 303 -10.94 4.59 -18.31
C ASP A 303 -9.95 4.67 -17.13
N VAL A 304 -9.86 3.61 -16.31
CA VAL A 304 -8.85 3.47 -15.26
C VAL A 304 -7.46 3.34 -15.88
N GLN A 305 -7.29 2.45 -16.85
CA GLN A 305 -6.01 2.26 -17.54
C GLN A 305 -5.54 3.56 -18.21
N GLN A 306 -6.44 4.27 -18.86
CA GLN A 306 -6.12 5.57 -19.48
C GLN A 306 -5.76 6.64 -18.42
N ALA A 307 -6.47 6.66 -17.28
CA ALA A 307 -6.15 7.58 -16.20
C ALA A 307 -4.78 7.28 -15.57
N LEU A 308 -4.46 6.00 -15.37
CA LEU A 308 -3.14 5.56 -14.88
C LEU A 308 -2.03 5.92 -15.87
N ALA A 309 -2.21 5.64 -17.16
CA ALA A 309 -1.23 5.97 -18.20
C ALA A 309 -0.91 7.47 -18.25
N ARG A 310 -1.91 8.35 -18.06
CA ARG A 310 -1.69 9.80 -17.93
C ARG A 310 -0.80 10.18 -16.74
N GLN A 311 -0.77 9.34 -15.69
CA GLN A 311 0.11 9.49 -14.53
C GLN A 311 1.44 8.74 -14.69
N GLY A 312 1.70 8.13 -15.85
CA GLY A 312 2.88 7.31 -16.12
C GLY A 312 2.89 6.00 -15.33
N LEU A 313 1.72 5.51 -14.99
CA LEU A 313 1.51 4.24 -14.31
C LEU A 313 0.99 3.20 -15.30
N GLU A 314 1.46 1.98 -15.17
CA GLU A 314 0.97 0.83 -15.91
C GLU A 314 0.21 -0.10 -14.95
N SER A 315 -1.02 -0.46 -15.30
CA SER A 315 -1.79 -1.44 -14.52
C SER A 315 -1.02 -2.77 -14.50
N SER A 316 -0.82 -3.32 -13.30
CA SER A 316 -0.03 -4.54 -13.10
C SER A 316 -0.69 -5.39 -12.03
N VAL A 317 -1.68 -6.18 -12.44
CA VAL A 317 -2.43 -7.04 -11.52
C VAL A 317 -1.56 -8.26 -11.18
N GLY A 318 -1.18 -8.36 -9.90
CA GLY A 318 -0.52 -9.54 -9.36
C GLY A 318 -1.28 -10.11 -8.18
N THR A 319 -1.28 -11.44 -8.06
CA THR A 319 -1.95 -12.18 -6.99
C THR A 319 -1.34 -11.88 -5.61
N PRO A 320 -2.06 -12.15 -4.51
CA PRO A 320 -1.50 -12.02 -3.16
C PRO A 320 -0.19 -12.82 -2.97
N GLN A 321 -0.11 -14.02 -3.57
CA GLN A 321 1.07 -14.90 -3.49
C GLN A 321 2.26 -14.33 -4.26
N GLU A 322 2.04 -13.85 -5.48
CA GLU A 322 3.08 -13.20 -6.30
C GLU A 322 3.58 -11.93 -5.61
N LEU A 323 2.68 -11.14 -5.03
CA LEU A 323 3.03 -9.94 -4.28
C LEU A 323 3.87 -10.26 -3.03
N ALA A 324 3.49 -11.29 -2.28
CA ALA A 324 4.26 -11.75 -1.11
C ALA A 324 5.69 -12.18 -1.51
N ALA A 325 5.81 -13.00 -2.56
CA ALA A 325 7.10 -13.44 -3.10
C ALA A 325 7.96 -12.25 -3.58
N ARG A 326 7.34 -11.29 -4.24
CA ARG A 326 7.99 -10.08 -4.71
C ARG A 326 8.52 -9.22 -3.54
N ILE A 327 7.70 -8.98 -2.51
CA ILE A 327 8.11 -8.25 -1.30
C ILE A 327 9.34 -8.91 -0.68
N GLY A 328 9.33 -10.23 -0.48
CA GLY A 328 10.45 -10.97 0.11
C GLY A 328 11.74 -10.87 -0.71
N THR A 329 11.64 -11.06 -2.02
CA THR A 329 12.81 -10.98 -2.94
C THR A 329 13.38 -9.57 -3.00
N GLU A 330 12.52 -8.55 -3.15
CA GLU A 330 12.96 -7.16 -3.18
C GLU A 330 13.54 -6.72 -1.82
N SER A 331 12.91 -7.12 -0.69
CA SER A 331 13.40 -6.80 0.65
C SER A 331 14.82 -7.35 0.88
N ALA A 332 15.08 -8.59 0.47
CA ALA A 332 16.42 -9.19 0.55
C ALA A 332 17.47 -8.42 -0.31
N THR A 333 17.05 -7.92 -1.47
CA THR A 333 17.91 -7.09 -2.34
C THR A 333 18.16 -5.72 -1.71
N MET A 334 17.12 -5.09 -1.18
CA MET A 334 17.20 -3.78 -0.53
C MET A 334 18.02 -3.81 0.76
N ALA A 335 17.98 -4.91 1.53
CA ALA A 335 18.84 -5.10 2.70
C ALA A 335 20.33 -4.95 2.37
N LYS A 336 20.77 -5.56 1.25
CA LYS A 336 22.16 -5.43 0.77
C LYS A 336 22.45 -4.02 0.30
N LEU A 337 21.55 -3.46 -0.52
CA LEU A 337 21.71 -2.11 -1.07
C LEU A 337 21.82 -1.05 0.04
N VAL A 338 20.90 -1.08 1.01
CA VAL A 338 20.89 -0.13 2.15
C VAL A 338 22.20 -0.19 2.92
N LYS A 339 22.72 -1.40 3.17
CA LYS A 339 24.00 -1.59 3.87
C LYS A 339 25.18 -1.06 3.07
N GLU A 340 25.25 -1.38 1.77
CA GLU A 340 26.38 -1.03 0.91
C GLU A 340 26.39 0.45 0.51
N ALA A 341 25.22 1.04 0.29
CA ALA A 341 25.08 2.47 0.00
C ALA A 341 25.05 3.36 1.26
N GLY A 342 25.08 2.78 2.47
CA GLY A 342 25.04 3.53 3.72
C GLY A 342 23.75 4.33 3.93
N ILE A 343 22.63 3.88 3.35
CA ILE A 343 21.32 4.57 3.46
C ILE A 343 20.82 4.43 4.90
N ARG A 344 20.46 5.57 5.52
CA ARG A 344 19.91 5.61 6.88
C ARG A 344 18.60 6.37 6.86
N GLY A 345 17.64 5.93 7.69
CA GLY A 345 16.43 6.68 7.98
C GLY A 345 16.75 7.91 8.83
N GLU A 346 16.04 9.00 8.58
CA GLU A 346 16.08 10.21 9.43
C GLU A 346 15.30 10.01 10.72
#